data_63c1e448f99f8203899ed19ef5b0c296
#
_entry.id   63c1e448f99f8203899ed19ef5b0c296
#
_cell.length_a   1.000
_cell.length_b   1.000
_cell.length_c   1.000
_cell.angle_alpha   90.00
_cell.angle_beta   90.00
_cell.angle_gamma   90.00
#
_symmetry.space_group_name_H-M   'P 1'
#
loop_
_entity.id
_entity.type
_entity.pdbx_description
1 polymer ?
#
loop_
_entity_poly.entity_id
_entity_poly.type
_entity_poly.pdbx_seq_one_letter_code
_entity_poly.pdbx_strand_id
1 'polypeptide(L)'
;DKEYKPKCVKLANGAKVSKRIYHHLQSMFNDARKQGISITVGSGYRSWEEQNALWKKEMNRLDEKGVSLRDAIKRGELVVQRPGMSEHQTGLAVDINSMQSNASILYKWLKDNSYKYGFILRFPREKKKITGIIYEPWHFRYVGKEAATIMKRENLCLEEYVKLN
;
A
#
# COMPACT_ATOMS: atom_id res chain seq x y z
N ASP A 1 -2.68 -4.90 -16.43
CA ASP A 1 -1.90 -5.49 -17.54
C ASP A 1 -0.88 -6.47 -16.96
N LYS A 2 -0.91 -7.72 -17.42
CA LYS A 2 0.02 -8.79 -16.99
C LYS A 2 1.47 -8.50 -17.39
N GLU A 3 1.66 -7.80 -18.48
CA GLU A 3 2.98 -7.50 -19.08
C GLU A 3 3.62 -6.24 -18.51
N TYR A 4 2.88 -5.45 -17.74
CA TYR A 4 3.40 -4.22 -17.16
C TYR A 4 4.50 -4.48 -16.13
N LYS A 5 5.70 -3.99 -16.39
CA LYS A 5 6.87 -4.11 -15.52
C LYS A 5 7.51 -2.73 -15.31
N PRO A 6 7.27 -2.07 -14.17
CA PRO A 6 7.90 -0.77 -13.90
C PRO A 6 9.42 -0.91 -13.74
N LYS A 7 10.16 0.12 -14.09
CA LYS A 7 11.60 0.20 -13.76
C LYS A 7 11.74 0.30 -12.24
N CYS A 8 12.26 -0.74 -11.61
CA CYS A 8 12.40 -0.85 -10.15
C CYS A 8 13.83 -0.67 -9.68
N VAL A 9 13.96 -0.23 -8.41
CA VAL A 9 15.16 -0.29 -7.58
C VAL A 9 14.94 -1.37 -6.53
N LYS A 10 15.95 -2.20 -6.29
CA LYS A 10 15.98 -3.18 -5.19
C LYS A 10 16.52 -2.49 -3.94
N LEU A 11 15.77 -2.57 -2.85
CA LEU A 11 16.17 -2.06 -1.54
C LEU A 11 17.11 -3.06 -0.84
N ALA A 12 17.78 -2.61 0.22
CA ALA A 12 18.72 -3.43 1.00
C ALA A 12 18.10 -4.71 1.55
N ASN A 13 16.82 -4.68 1.92
CA ASN A 13 16.07 -5.84 2.43
C ASN A 13 15.48 -6.73 1.30
N GLY A 14 15.81 -6.46 0.05
CA GLY A 14 15.34 -7.24 -1.10
C GLY A 14 14.02 -6.77 -1.73
N ALA A 15 13.23 -5.96 -1.03
CA ALA A 15 12.00 -5.39 -1.60
C ALA A 15 12.32 -4.52 -2.82
N LYS A 16 11.39 -4.46 -3.78
CA LYS A 16 11.53 -3.64 -4.98
C LYS A 16 10.51 -2.52 -4.98
N VAL A 17 10.90 -1.34 -5.44
CA VAL A 17 9.99 -0.19 -5.62
C VAL A 17 10.27 0.49 -6.95
N SER A 18 9.29 1.15 -7.54
CA SER A 18 9.51 1.94 -8.76
C SER A 18 10.60 2.99 -8.53
N LYS A 19 11.48 3.20 -9.53
CA LYS A 19 12.47 4.27 -9.51
C LYS A 19 11.84 5.65 -9.26
N ARG A 20 10.59 5.84 -9.68
CA ARG A 20 9.85 7.11 -9.51
C ARG A 20 9.65 7.52 -8.05
N ILE A 21 9.50 6.54 -7.15
CA ILE A 21 9.21 6.81 -5.73
C ILE A 21 10.44 6.67 -4.84
N TYR A 22 11.54 6.13 -5.34
CA TYR A 22 12.70 5.75 -4.53
C TYR A 22 13.23 6.89 -3.66
N HIS A 23 13.52 8.06 -4.25
CA HIS A 23 14.06 9.19 -3.50
C HIS A 23 13.06 9.78 -2.51
N HIS A 24 11.78 9.81 -2.83
CA HIS A 24 10.72 10.25 -1.93
C HIS A 24 10.59 9.32 -0.73
N LEU A 25 10.65 8.01 -0.99
CA LEU A 25 10.62 6.98 0.05
C LEU A 25 11.85 7.08 0.96
N GLN A 26 13.05 7.25 0.39
CA GLN A 26 14.28 7.42 1.17
C GLN A 26 14.23 8.68 2.05
N SER A 27 13.76 9.80 1.53
CA SER A 27 13.60 11.04 2.31
C SER A 27 12.65 10.84 3.49
N MET A 28 11.49 10.21 3.25
CA MET A 28 10.52 9.88 4.30
C MET A 28 11.14 8.99 5.37
N PHE A 29 11.86 7.94 4.97
CA PHE A 29 12.49 6.99 5.88
C PHE A 29 13.62 7.62 6.70
N ASN A 30 14.42 8.48 6.08
CA ASN A 30 15.51 9.18 6.78
C ASN A 30 14.95 10.12 7.85
N ASP A 31 13.87 10.84 7.57
CA ASP A 31 13.29 11.76 8.54
C ASP A 31 12.56 11.03 9.67
N ALA A 32 11.94 9.88 9.42
CA ALA A 32 11.41 9.00 10.46
C ALA A 32 12.53 8.49 11.39
N ARG A 33 13.64 8.01 10.81
CA ARG A 33 14.78 7.49 11.57
C ARG A 33 15.48 8.54 12.41
N LYS A 34 15.60 9.79 11.92
CA LYS A 34 16.11 10.93 12.71
C LYS A 34 15.30 11.18 13.99
N GLN A 35 14.02 10.78 13.98
CA GLN A 35 13.12 10.85 15.13
C GLN A 35 13.09 9.55 15.96
N GLY A 36 14.02 8.63 15.72
CA GLY A 36 14.10 7.36 16.44
C GLY A 36 13.04 6.33 16.03
N ILE A 37 12.34 6.55 14.92
CA ILE A 37 11.26 5.65 14.46
C ILE A 37 11.86 4.56 13.56
N SER A 38 11.65 3.31 13.98
CA SER A 38 12.01 2.14 13.16
C SER A 38 11.05 2.00 11.98
N ILE A 39 11.59 1.98 10.76
CA ILE A 39 10.81 1.96 9.51
C ILE A 39 11.49 1.12 8.44
N THR A 40 10.73 0.24 7.81
CA THR A 40 11.17 -0.61 6.71
C THR A 40 10.04 -0.86 5.71
N VAL A 41 10.39 -1.26 4.48
CA VAL A 41 9.41 -1.76 3.50
C VAL A 41 9.19 -3.24 3.75
N GLY A 42 7.97 -3.63 4.06
CA GLY A 42 7.57 -5.04 4.15
C GLY A 42 7.26 -5.63 2.78
N SER A 43 6.53 -4.89 1.93
CA SER A 43 6.21 -5.29 0.57
C SER A 43 6.24 -4.06 -0.35
N GLY A 44 6.81 -4.21 -1.54
CA GLY A 44 6.85 -3.16 -2.57
C GLY A 44 6.21 -3.65 -3.87
N TYR A 45 6.93 -3.52 -5.01
CA TYR A 45 6.48 -4.07 -6.28
C TYR A 45 6.27 -5.57 -6.19
N ARG A 46 5.14 -6.01 -6.69
CA ARG A 46 4.79 -7.42 -6.94
C ARG A 46 4.42 -7.60 -8.41
N SER A 47 4.97 -8.64 -9.05
CA SER A 47 4.57 -9.00 -10.40
C SER A 47 3.13 -9.55 -10.44
N TRP A 48 2.58 -9.68 -11.63
CA TRP A 48 1.27 -10.31 -11.80
C TRP A 48 1.28 -11.75 -11.26
N GLU A 49 2.36 -12.51 -11.49
CA GLU A 49 2.53 -13.89 -11.05
C GLU A 49 2.60 -13.98 -9.51
N GLU A 50 3.36 -13.09 -8.88
CA GLU A 50 3.45 -13.00 -7.41
C GLU A 50 2.09 -12.65 -6.79
N GLN A 51 1.36 -11.70 -7.39
CA GLN A 51 0.00 -11.36 -6.94
C GLN A 51 -0.98 -12.52 -7.15
N ASN A 52 -0.87 -13.26 -8.26
CA ASN A 52 -1.70 -14.43 -8.54
C ASN A 52 -1.44 -15.56 -7.54
N ALA A 53 -0.19 -15.77 -7.15
CA ALA A 53 0.15 -16.74 -6.12
C ALA A 53 -0.47 -16.37 -4.75
N LEU A 54 -0.43 -15.10 -4.37
CA LEU A 54 -1.07 -14.62 -3.14
C LEU A 54 -2.60 -14.78 -3.19
N TRP A 55 -3.22 -14.44 -4.32
CA TRP A 55 -4.66 -14.60 -4.52
C TRP A 55 -5.07 -16.06 -4.40
N LYS A 56 -4.36 -16.97 -5.09
CA LYS A 56 -4.64 -18.42 -5.01
C LYS A 56 -4.50 -18.93 -3.57
N LYS A 57 -3.45 -18.51 -2.85
CA LYS A 57 -3.25 -18.89 -1.44
C LYS A 57 -4.43 -18.45 -0.57
N GLU A 58 -4.95 -17.23 -0.77
CA GLU A 58 -6.10 -16.75 -0.01
C GLU A 58 -7.38 -17.52 -0.37
N MET A 59 -7.61 -17.82 -1.66
CA MET A 59 -8.76 -18.62 -2.09
C MET A 59 -8.72 -20.02 -1.47
N ASN A 60 -7.58 -20.70 -1.52
CA ASN A 60 -7.41 -22.02 -0.90
C ASN A 60 -7.67 -21.98 0.62
N ARG A 61 -7.14 -20.97 1.30
CA ARG A 61 -7.37 -20.77 2.74
C ARG A 61 -8.86 -20.61 3.11
N LEU A 62 -9.63 -19.96 2.24
CA LEU A 62 -11.06 -19.76 2.44
C LEU A 62 -11.85 -21.03 2.11
N ASP A 63 -11.43 -21.76 1.06
CA ASP A 63 -12.00 -23.07 0.68
C ASP A 63 -11.80 -24.10 1.79
N GLU A 64 -10.60 -24.21 2.36
CA GLU A 64 -10.29 -25.08 3.51
C GLU A 64 -11.16 -24.76 4.74
N LYS A 65 -11.70 -23.55 4.84
CA LYS A 65 -12.65 -23.12 5.87
C LYS A 65 -14.12 -23.36 5.50
N GLY A 66 -14.39 -24.03 4.38
CA GLY A 66 -15.73 -24.31 3.90
C GLY A 66 -16.49 -23.08 3.39
N VAL A 67 -15.78 -22.01 3.02
CA VAL A 67 -16.40 -20.79 2.48
C VAL A 67 -16.75 -21.03 1.00
N SER A 68 -18.01 -20.76 0.62
CA SER A 68 -18.41 -20.88 -0.78
C SER A 68 -17.54 -20.02 -1.70
N LEU A 69 -17.31 -20.46 -2.93
CA LEU A 69 -16.47 -19.72 -3.91
C LEU A 69 -16.94 -18.26 -4.07
N ARG A 70 -18.25 -18.03 -4.12
CA ARG A 70 -18.82 -16.67 -4.22
C ARG A 70 -18.44 -15.79 -3.04
N ASP A 71 -18.52 -16.32 -1.83
CA ASP A 71 -18.18 -15.58 -0.60
C ASP A 71 -16.67 -15.48 -0.41
N ALA A 72 -15.91 -16.49 -0.84
CA ALA A 72 -14.45 -16.47 -0.82
C ALA A 72 -13.91 -15.34 -1.72
N ILE A 73 -14.47 -15.17 -2.91
CA ILE A 73 -14.11 -14.06 -3.80
C ILE A 73 -14.37 -12.71 -3.12
N LYS A 74 -15.56 -12.48 -2.57
CA LYS A 74 -15.92 -11.23 -1.89
C LYS A 74 -15.03 -10.95 -0.69
N ARG A 75 -14.75 -11.95 0.15
CA ARG A 75 -13.89 -11.81 1.33
C ARG A 75 -12.44 -11.61 0.94
N GLY A 76 -11.97 -12.35 -0.06
CA GLY A 76 -10.61 -12.24 -0.57
C GLY A 76 -10.30 -10.84 -1.09
N GLU A 77 -11.18 -10.26 -1.89
CA GLU A 77 -11.03 -8.91 -2.45
C GLU A 77 -10.90 -7.81 -1.38
N LEU A 78 -11.38 -8.04 -0.15
CA LEU A 78 -11.22 -7.09 0.95
C LEU A 78 -9.79 -7.05 1.52
N VAL A 79 -8.98 -8.08 1.29
CA VAL A 79 -7.65 -8.25 1.91
C VAL A 79 -6.53 -8.54 0.92
N VAL A 80 -6.84 -9.21 -0.19
CA VAL A 80 -5.87 -9.53 -1.26
C VAL A 80 -6.51 -9.20 -2.60
N GLN A 81 -6.00 -8.19 -3.28
CA GLN A 81 -6.52 -7.84 -4.61
C GLN A 81 -6.23 -8.93 -5.63
N ARG A 82 -7.15 -9.10 -6.59
CA ARG A 82 -6.94 -10.00 -7.73
C ARG A 82 -5.71 -9.58 -8.55
N PRO A 83 -5.05 -10.54 -9.24
CA PRO A 83 -4.01 -10.19 -10.21
C PRO A 83 -4.53 -9.18 -11.24
N GLY A 84 -3.74 -8.15 -11.50
CA GLY A 84 -4.14 -7.05 -12.38
C GLY A 84 -4.82 -5.87 -11.67
N MET A 85 -5.31 -6.07 -10.43
CA MET A 85 -6.02 -5.04 -9.66
C MET A 85 -5.20 -4.48 -8.49
N SER A 86 -4.09 -5.11 -8.12
CA SER A 86 -3.25 -4.67 -7.01
C SER A 86 -2.35 -3.49 -7.41
N GLU A 87 -2.35 -2.44 -6.59
CA GLU A 87 -1.47 -1.28 -6.77
C GLU A 87 0.02 -1.62 -6.62
N HIS A 88 0.36 -2.70 -5.92
CA HIS A 88 1.74 -3.20 -5.84
C HIS A 88 2.32 -3.54 -7.22
N GLN A 89 1.49 -3.91 -8.20
CA GLN A 89 1.94 -4.16 -9.58
C GLN A 89 2.39 -2.88 -10.30
N THR A 90 2.04 -1.70 -9.80
CA THR A 90 2.53 -0.43 -10.34
C THR A 90 3.92 -0.06 -9.82
N GLY A 91 4.36 -0.67 -8.71
CA GLY A 91 5.55 -0.28 -7.96
C GLY A 91 5.43 1.06 -7.23
N LEU A 92 4.21 1.65 -7.20
CA LEU A 92 3.93 2.93 -6.52
C LEU A 92 3.30 2.75 -5.15
N ALA A 93 2.92 1.52 -4.78
CA ALA A 93 2.42 1.19 -3.45
C ALA A 93 3.49 0.44 -2.65
N VAL A 94 3.52 0.70 -1.35
CA VAL A 94 4.41 0.06 -0.39
C VAL A 94 3.68 -0.26 0.91
N ASP A 95 3.91 -1.46 1.43
CA ASP A 95 3.54 -1.80 2.80
C ASP A 95 4.72 -1.44 3.70
N ILE A 96 4.49 -0.56 4.65
CA ILE A 96 5.51 -0.02 5.54
C ILE A 96 5.31 -0.62 6.93
N ASN A 97 6.39 -1.18 7.48
CA ASN A 97 6.38 -1.87 8.76
C ASN A 97 7.46 -1.32 9.70
N SER A 98 7.28 -1.59 11.00
CA SER A 98 8.32 -1.40 12.01
C SER A 98 9.04 -2.71 12.26
N MET A 99 10.34 -2.63 12.53
CA MET A 99 11.10 -3.77 13.05
C MET A 99 10.97 -3.89 14.60
N GLN A 100 10.30 -2.93 15.22
CA GLN A 100 10.00 -2.94 16.66
C GLN A 100 8.61 -3.56 16.89
N SER A 101 8.39 -4.08 18.10
CA SER A 101 7.14 -4.74 18.48
C SER A 101 5.92 -3.82 18.45
N ASN A 102 6.09 -2.51 18.63
CA ASN A 102 5.00 -1.54 18.61
C ASN A 102 5.03 -0.67 17.34
N ALA A 103 4.22 -1.03 16.35
CA ALA A 103 4.09 -0.27 15.12
C ALA A 103 3.15 0.96 15.23
N SER A 104 2.48 1.18 16.36
CA SER A 104 1.50 2.27 16.50
C SER A 104 2.15 3.66 16.35
N ILE A 105 3.36 3.84 16.88
CA ILE A 105 4.14 5.09 16.76
C ILE A 105 4.46 5.36 15.29
N LEU A 106 4.92 4.32 14.56
CA LEU A 106 5.21 4.42 13.14
C LEU A 106 3.97 4.82 12.33
N TYR A 107 2.84 4.12 12.53
CA TYR A 107 1.63 4.40 11.75
C TYR A 107 1.02 5.76 12.07
N LYS A 108 1.12 6.22 13.32
CA LYS A 108 0.75 7.59 13.67
C LYS A 108 1.63 8.59 12.94
N TRP A 109 2.94 8.42 12.99
CA TRP A 109 3.88 9.30 12.30
C TRP A 109 3.64 9.33 10.78
N LEU A 110 3.46 8.17 10.16
CA LEU A 110 3.16 8.07 8.73
C LEU A 110 1.85 8.77 8.36
N LYS A 111 0.78 8.58 9.13
CA LYS A 111 -0.50 9.27 8.94
C LYS A 111 -0.34 10.79 8.95
N ASP A 112 0.55 11.30 9.81
CA ASP A 112 0.75 12.74 10.00
C ASP A 112 1.77 13.35 9.04
N ASN A 113 2.65 12.55 8.42
CA ASN A 113 3.80 13.07 7.68
C ASN A 113 3.95 12.56 6.23
N SER A 114 3.39 11.41 5.87
CA SER A 114 3.63 10.75 4.57
C SER A 114 3.30 11.64 3.37
N TYR A 115 2.27 12.49 3.46
CA TYR A 115 1.86 13.41 2.41
C TYR A 115 2.96 14.40 1.99
N LYS A 116 3.84 14.81 2.92
CA LYS A 116 4.99 15.70 2.67
C LYS A 116 5.98 15.10 1.66
N TYR A 117 5.96 13.78 1.52
CA TYR A 117 6.81 13.00 0.60
C TYR A 117 6.05 12.47 -0.61
N GLY A 118 4.77 12.81 -0.73
CA GLY A 118 3.91 12.41 -1.84
C GLY A 118 3.18 11.07 -1.64
N PHE A 119 3.16 10.55 -0.42
CA PHE A 119 2.46 9.30 -0.09
C PHE A 119 1.17 9.57 0.68
N ILE A 120 0.16 8.78 0.41
CA ILE A 120 -1.13 8.77 1.14
C ILE A 120 -1.32 7.43 1.86
N LEU A 121 -1.99 7.45 3.01
CA LEU A 121 -2.60 6.26 3.58
C LEU A 121 -3.75 5.84 2.65
N ARG A 122 -3.57 4.73 1.94
CA ARG A 122 -4.44 4.38 0.82
C ARG A 122 -5.83 3.95 1.23
N PHE A 123 -5.95 3.20 2.33
CA PHE A 123 -7.19 2.59 2.81
C PHE A 123 -7.51 3.01 4.25
N PRO A 124 -7.87 4.28 4.48
CA PRO A 124 -8.23 4.76 5.81
C PRO A 124 -9.56 4.15 6.27
N ARG A 125 -9.70 3.94 7.56
CA ARG A 125 -10.85 3.23 8.18
C ARG A 125 -12.19 3.84 7.80
N GLU A 126 -12.28 5.16 7.82
CA GLU A 126 -13.49 5.94 7.55
C GLU A 126 -13.91 5.94 6.08
N LYS A 127 -13.02 5.55 5.17
CA LYS A 127 -13.27 5.54 3.72
C LYS A 127 -13.56 4.15 3.14
N LYS A 128 -13.71 3.11 3.99
CA LYS A 128 -13.96 1.73 3.54
C LYS A 128 -15.13 1.61 2.54
N LYS A 129 -16.21 2.36 2.73
CA LYS A 129 -17.37 2.33 1.83
C LYS A 129 -17.05 2.86 0.42
N ILE A 130 -16.04 3.71 0.28
CA ILE A 130 -15.63 4.33 -0.97
C ILE A 130 -14.51 3.50 -1.62
N THR A 131 -13.50 3.12 -0.84
CA THR A 131 -12.34 2.36 -1.33
C THR A 131 -12.64 0.88 -1.59
N GLY A 132 -13.66 0.33 -0.92
CA GLY A 132 -14.01 -1.09 -0.97
C GLY A 132 -13.08 -2.00 -0.17
N ILE A 133 -11.98 -1.47 0.43
CA ILE A 133 -10.94 -2.23 1.13
C ILE A 133 -11.02 -1.96 2.63
N ILE A 134 -10.63 -2.95 3.43
CA ILE A 134 -10.53 -2.78 4.89
C ILE A 134 -9.41 -1.78 5.24
N TYR A 135 -9.43 -1.31 6.50
CA TYR A 135 -8.36 -0.45 7.00
C TYR A 135 -7.00 -1.15 6.98
N GLU A 136 -6.04 -0.54 6.31
CA GLU A 136 -4.66 -1.04 6.21
C GLU A 136 -3.66 0.04 6.63
N PRO A 137 -3.29 0.13 7.92
CA PRO A 137 -2.40 1.19 8.41
C PRO A 137 -0.99 1.15 7.80
N TRP A 138 -0.60 0.04 7.20
CA TRP A 138 0.69 -0.18 6.57
C TRP A 138 0.75 0.20 5.09
N HIS A 139 -0.40 0.28 4.38
CA HIS A 139 -0.45 0.42 2.93
C HIS A 139 -0.45 1.90 2.50
N PHE A 140 0.64 2.31 1.88
CA PHE A 140 0.85 3.68 1.37
C PHE A 140 1.00 3.69 -0.13
N ARG A 141 0.31 4.64 -0.78
CA ARG A 141 0.38 4.88 -2.23
C ARG A 141 1.04 6.22 -2.52
N TYR A 142 2.01 6.21 -3.44
CA TYR A 142 2.58 7.44 -3.98
C TYR A 142 1.66 8.05 -5.04
N VAL A 143 1.34 9.32 -4.88
CA VAL A 143 0.48 10.12 -5.78
C VAL A 143 1.11 11.46 -6.17
N GLY A 144 2.32 11.76 -5.66
CA GLY A 144 2.98 13.05 -5.81
C GLY A 144 2.66 14.00 -4.65
N LYS A 145 3.56 14.95 -4.36
CA LYS A 145 3.44 15.83 -3.19
C LYS A 145 2.23 16.75 -3.24
N GLU A 146 1.94 17.30 -4.41
CA GLU A 146 0.80 18.21 -4.59
C GLU A 146 -0.53 17.50 -4.30
N ALA A 147 -0.80 16.41 -5.01
CA ALA A 147 -2.01 15.61 -4.81
C ALA A 147 -2.12 15.11 -3.37
N ALA A 148 -1.04 14.56 -2.79
CA ALA A 148 -1.04 14.09 -1.41
C ALA A 148 -1.35 15.19 -0.39
N THR A 149 -0.85 16.41 -0.63
CA THR A 149 -1.12 17.57 0.24
C THR A 149 -2.57 18.00 0.17
N ILE A 150 -3.15 18.07 -1.03
CA ILE A 150 -4.58 18.38 -1.22
C ILE A 150 -5.44 17.31 -0.55
N MET A 151 -5.17 16.03 -0.81
CA MET A 151 -5.92 14.92 -0.24
C MET A 151 -5.85 14.92 1.31
N LYS A 152 -4.68 15.23 1.88
CA LYS A 152 -4.51 15.35 3.34
C LYS A 152 -5.33 16.51 3.91
N ARG A 153 -5.27 17.69 3.28
CA ARG A 153 -5.96 18.91 3.72
C ARG A 153 -7.47 18.74 3.67
N GLU A 154 -7.98 18.18 2.57
CA GLU A 154 -9.41 18.04 2.30
C GLU A 154 -9.98 16.70 2.81
N ASN A 155 -9.15 15.88 3.48
CA ASN A 155 -9.52 14.54 3.97
C ASN A 155 -10.14 13.65 2.88
N LEU A 156 -9.51 13.61 1.69
CA LEU A 156 -9.97 12.82 0.54
C LEU A 156 -9.20 11.50 0.45
N CYS A 157 -9.89 10.42 0.08
CA CYS A 157 -9.24 9.23 -0.47
C CYS A 157 -8.97 9.39 -1.97
N LEU A 158 -8.20 8.48 -2.56
CA LEU A 158 -7.81 8.60 -3.97
C LEU A 158 -9.01 8.62 -4.92
N GLU A 159 -10.03 7.82 -4.65
CA GLU A 159 -11.26 7.75 -5.44
C GLU A 159 -12.04 9.07 -5.44
N GLU A 160 -12.08 9.75 -4.30
CA GLU A 160 -12.70 11.08 -4.18
C GLU A 160 -11.89 12.13 -4.94
N TYR A 161 -10.56 12.12 -4.76
CA TYR A 161 -9.67 13.06 -5.41
C TYR A 161 -9.74 12.97 -6.95
N VAL A 162 -9.73 11.75 -7.50
CA VAL A 162 -9.81 11.53 -8.97
C VAL A 162 -11.16 11.97 -9.55
N LYS A 163 -12.24 11.94 -8.76
CA LYS A 163 -13.56 12.42 -9.22
C LYS A 163 -13.67 13.93 -9.30
N LEU A 164 -12.82 14.66 -8.57
CA LEU A 164 -12.82 16.12 -8.52
C LEU A 164 -11.90 16.78 -9.57
N ASN A 165 -11.04 16.00 -10.21
CA ASN A 165 -10.08 16.44 -11.22
C ASN A 165 -10.24 15.65 -12.53
#